data_7698013ce212b27d60284196c353d4af
#
_entry.id   7698013ce212b27d60284196c353d4af
#
_cell.length_a   1.000
_cell.length_b   1.000
_cell.length_c   1.000
_cell.angle_alpha   90.00
_cell.angle_beta   90.00
_cell.angle_gamma   90.00
#
_symmetry.space_group_name_H-M   'P 1'
#
loop_
_entity.id
_entity.type
_entity.pdbx_description
1 polymer ?
#
loop_
_entity_poly.entity_id
_entity_poly.type
_entity_poly.pdbx_seq_one_letter_code
_entity_poly.pdbx_strand_id
1 'polypeptide(L)'
;MNDIESHYCATLRHTTHYLAAGPEAGPLIIFIHGWPELSISWRHQLPFFAAMGFRAIAPDMRGYGDSSVYDKHSDYQLSLAVQDMVELLAHLNRASAVWVGHDWGSPVAWSIAAHHPDKCLAVANLCVPYAALAQGLDFVIDKVDRNIYPEAEYPAGQWEYMRFYQERFSSANG
;
A
#
# COMPACT_ATOMS: atom_id res chain seq x y z
N MET A 1 18.51 16.57 12.52
CA MET A 1 18.30 15.31 11.77
C MET A 1 16.84 14.98 11.95
N ASN A 2 16.10 14.77 10.88
CA ASN A 2 14.70 14.31 11.01
C ASN A 2 14.76 12.80 11.25
N ASP A 3 14.85 12.43 12.52
CA ASP A 3 14.92 11.02 12.92
C ASP A 3 13.58 10.34 12.58
N ILE A 4 13.66 9.10 12.15
CA ILE A 4 12.49 8.26 11.92
C ILE A 4 12.07 7.68 13.27
N GLU A 5 10.81 7.88 13.63
CA GLU A 5 10.20 7.41 14.86
C GLU A 5 9.24 6.26 14.57
N SER A 6 9.12 5.31 15.50
CA SER A 6 8.21 4.17 15.43
C SER A 6 7.01 4.40 16.35
N HIS A 7 5.81 4.17 15.83
CA HIS A 7 4.54 4.42 16.52
C HIS A 7 3.52 3.32 16.25
N TYR A 8 2.46 3.31 17.05
CA TYR A 8 1.32 2.40 16.89
C TYR A 8 -0.01 3.17 16.95
N CYS A 9 -0.90 2.82 16.02
CA CYS A 9 -2.30 3.19 16.05
C CYS A 9 -3.12 1.95 16.44
N ALA A 10 -3.53 1.86 17.69
CA ALA A 10 -4.36 0.76 18.19
C ALA A 10 -5.84 1.17 18.19
N THR A 11 -6.66 0.42 17.45
CA THR A 11 -8.12 0.52 17.46
C THR A 11 -8.74 -0.76 18.03
N LEU A 12 -10.07 -0.82 18.19
CA LEU A 12 -10.76 -2.06 18.60
C LEU A 12 -10.63 -3.18 17.56
N ARG A 13 -10.37 -2.83 16.30
CA ARG A 13 -10.38 -3.74 15.16
C ARG A 13 -8.98 -4.16 14.72
N HIS A 14 -8.00 -3.25 14.80
CA HIS A 14 -6.69 -3.41 14.19
C HIS A 14 -5.65 -2.57 14.92
N THR A 15 -4.43 -3.05 14.96
CA THR A 15 -3.26 -2.25 15.37
C THR A 15 -2.38 -2.05 14.16
N THR A 16 -2.19 -0.79 13.75
CA THR A 16 -1.28 -0.39 12.69
C THR A 16 0.02 0.11 13.31
N HIS A 17 1.13 -0.55 13.03
CA HIS A 17 2.46 0.02 13.26
C HIS A 17 2.78 1.01 12.12
N TYR A 18 3.47 2.11 12.43
CA TYR A 18 3.92 3.04 11.40
C TYR A 18 5.21 3.75 11.78
N LEU A 19 5.99 4.07 10.77
CA LEU A 19 7.14 4.95 10.86
C LEU A 19 6.72 6.38 10.56
N ALA A 20 7.33 7.34 11.25
CA ALA A 20 7.03 8.75 11.09
C ALA A 20 8.28 9.62 11.10
N ALA A 21 8.26 10.71 10.34
CA ALA A 21 9.30 11.75 10.38
C ALA A 21 8.69 13.13 10.12
N GLY A 22 9.34 14.15 10.63
CA GLY A 22 8.97 15.55 10.41
C GLY A 22 7.99 16.12 11.44
N PRO A 23 7.66 17.41 11.31
CA PRO A 23 6.88 18.13 12.31
C PRO A 23 5.45 17.59 12.39
N GLU A 24 4.94 17.35 13.61
CA GLU A 24 3.60 16.83 13.83
C GLU A 24 2.50 17.71 13.19
N ALA A 25 2.67 19.02 13.18
CA ALA A 25 1.72 19.96 12.58
C ALA A 25 1.88 20.14 11.06
N GLY A 26 2.88 19.53 10.44
CA GLY A 26 3.15 19.63 9.01
C GLY A 26 2.02 19.06 8.15
N PRO A 27 1.92 19.43 6.87
CA PRO A 27 1.02 18.75 5.92
C PRO A 27 1.29 17.24 5.93
N LEU A 28 0.23 16.42 5.94
CA LEU A 28 0.37 14.97 6.08
C LEU A 28 0.57 14.31 4.71
N ILE A 29 1.59 13.47 4.60
CA ILE A 29 1.82 12.56 3.48
C ILE A 29 2.00 11.13 4.00
N ILE A 30 1.27 10.17 3.44
CA ILE A 30 1.27 8.77 3.85
C ILE A 30 1.74 7.89 2.70
N PHE A 31 2.76 7.07 2.96
CA PHE A 31 3.41 6.17 2.01
C PHE A 31 3.01 4.73 2.30
N ILE A 32 2.22 4.11 1.42
CA ILE A 32 1.70 2.75 1.57
C ILE A 32 2.56 1.79 0.74
N HIS A 33 3.20 0.82 1.41
CA HIS A 33 4.08 -0.16 0.77
C HIS A 33 3.29 -1.27 0.06
N GLY A 34 3.99 -2.07 -0.72
CA GLY A 34 3.47 -3.26 -1.41
C GLY A 34 4.03 -4.57 -0.89
N TRP A 35 3.96 -5.61 -1.70
CA TRP A 35 4.53 -6.91 -1.42
C TRP A 35 5.88 -7.07 -2.16
N PRO A 36 6.89 -7.69 -1.54
CA PRO A 36 7.03 -8.17 -0.16
C PRO A 36 7.71 -7.14 0.77
N GLU A 37 7.22 -5.93 0.78
CA GLU A 37 7.84 -4.79 1.45
C GLU A 37 7.24 -4.50 2.83
N LEU A 38 7.81 -3.51 3.53
CA LEU A 38 7.41 -2.99 4.84
C LEU A 38 7.48 -1.46 4.85
N SER A 39 7.01 -0.83 5.90
CA SER A 39 7.15 0.62 6.15
C SER A 39 8.58 1.13 5.96
N ILE A 40 9.58 0.32 6.32
CA ILE A 40 11.02 0.65 6.20
C ILE A 40 11.47 0.84 4.74
N SER A 41 10.73 0.37 3.74
CA SER A 41 11.02 0.63 2.33
C SER A 41 11.06 2.13 2.04
N TRP A 42 10.29 2.91 2.79
CA TRP A 42 10.18 4.36 2.66
C TRP A 42 11.20 5.17 3.50
N ARG A 43 12.21 4.50 4.10
CA ARG A 43 13.22 5.12 4.98
C ARG A 43 14.00 6.30 4.37
N HIS A 44 14.05 6.40 3.05
CA HIS A 44 14.70 7.52 2.34
C HIS A 44 13.71 8.64 2.04
N GLN A 45 12.44 8.32 1.77
CA GLN A 45 11.39 9.27 1.48
C GLN A 45 10.94 10.02 2.75
N LEU A 46 10.84 9.30 3.87
CA LEU A 46 10.40 9.90 5.13
C LEU A 46 11.24 11.12 5.54
N PRO A 47 12.56 11.04 5.69
CA PRO A 47 13.37 12.20 6.07
C PRO A 47 13.42 13.26 4.97
N PHE A 48 13.32 12.87 3.68
CA PHE A 48 13.30 13.80 2.57
C PHE A 48 12.07 14.73 2.65
N PHE A 49 10.87 14.16 2.77
CA PHE A 49 9.64 14.94 2.88
C PHE A 49 9.53 15.67 4.22
N ALA A 50 10.06 15.10 5.30
CA ALA A 50 10.17 15.76 6.60
C ALA A 50 11.04 17.04 6.52
N ALA A 51 12.14 17.02 5.78
CA ALA A 51 12.97 18.21 5.54
C ALA A 51 12.25 19.29 4.73
N MET A 52 11.23 18.93 3.95
CA MET A 52 10.35 19.87 3.24
C MET A 52 9.18 20.38 4.11
N GLY A 53 9.13 20.00 5.38
CA GLY A 53 8.11 20.43 6.34
C GLY A 53 6.85 19.56 6.40
N PHE A 54 6.83 18.41 5.73
CA PHE A 54 5.72 17.45 5.83
C PHE A 54 5.83 16.61 7.11
N ARG A 55 4.69 16.19 7.66
CA ARG A 55 4.60 15.00 8.50
C ARG A 55 4.49 13.80 7.57
N ALA A 56 5.59 13.06 7.43
CA ALA A 56 5.70 11.91 6.55
C ALA A 56 5.49 10.62 7.36
N ILE A 57 4.54 9.78 6.94
CA ILE A 57 4.11 8.56 7.62
C ILE A 57 4.25 7.38 6.66
N ALA A 58 4.75 6.24 7.16
CA ALA A 58 4.77 4.97 6.44
C ALA A 58 4.21 3.87 7.35
N PRO A 59 2.95 3.42 7.17
CA PRO A 59 2.38 2.28 7.90
C PRO A 59 2.92 0.96 7.36
N ASP A 60 3.03 -0.03 8.26
CA ASP A 60 2.98 -1.44 7.85
C ASP A 60 1.52 -1.82 7.60
N MET A 61 1.22 -2.34 6.42
CA MET A 61 -0.13 -2.82 6.13
C MET A 61 -0.49 -4.03 6.99
N ARG A 62 -1.79 -4.36 7.08
CA ARG A 62 -2.28 -5.56 7.77
C ARG A 62 -1.56 -6.82 7.32
N GLY A 63 -1.08 -7.62 8.27
CA GLY A 63 -0.29 -8.83 8.01
C GLY A 63 1.20 -8.59 7.75
N TYR A 64 1.67 -7.35 7.85
CA TYR A 64 3.06 -6.99 7.63
C TYR A 64 3.68 -6.34 8.86
N GLY A 65 5.00 -6.52 9.00
CA GLY A 65 5.79 -5.89 10.04
C GLY A 65 5.23 -6.09 11.44
N ASP A 66 5.08 -5.02 12.17
CA ASP A 66 4.55 -5.00 13.53
C ASP A 66 3.04 -4.69 13.60
N SER A 67 2.36 -4.65 12.45
CA SER A 67 0.89 -4.53 12.38
C SER A 67 0.19 -5.86 12.65
N SER A 68 -1.10 -5.80 13.00
CA SER A 68 -1.91 -6.99 13.31
C SER A 68 -1.92 -8.01 12.16
N VAL A 69 -1.79 -9.28 12.53
CA VAL A 69 -1.87 -10.46 11.64
C VAL A 69 -3.14 -11.22 11.92
N TYR A 70 -3.73 -11.85 10.91
CA TYR A 70 -5.00 -12.56 10.97
C TYR A 70 -4.90 -13.95 10.34
N ASP A 71 -5.67 -14.90 10.85
CA ASP A 71 -5.67 -16.28 10.39
C ASP A 71 -6.52 -16.51 9.12
N LYS A 72 -7.56 -15.66 8.92
CA LYS A 72 -8.51 -15.86 7.82
C LYS A 72 -8.12 -15.03 6.61
N HIS A 73 -8.15 -15.64 5.44
CA HIS A 73 -7.92 -14.96 4.16
C HIS A 73 -8.86 -13.77 3.92
N SER A 74 -10.12 -13.89 4.38
CA SER A 74 -11.12 -12.82 4.31
C SER A 74 -10.71 -11.54 5.06
N ASP A 75 -9.81 -11.64 6.03
CA ASP A 75 -9.37 -10.51 6.84
C ASP A 75 -8.33 -9.64 6.10
N TYR A 76 -7.88 -10.08 4.91
CA TYR A 76 -6.94 -9.35 4.06
C TYR A 76 -7.59 -8.67 2.85
N GLN A 77 -8.90 -8.47 2.88
CA GLN A 77 -9.62 -7.77 1.82
C GLN A 77 -9.17 -6.31 1.71
N LEU A 78 -9.15 -5.80 0.48
CA LEU A 78 -8.77 -4.42 0.18
C LEU A 78 -9.58 -3.39 0.99
N SER A 79 -10.88 -3.62 1.17
CA SER A 79 -11.75 -2.74 1.96
C SER A 79 -11.30 -2.58 3.41
N LEU A 80 -10.77 -3.66 4.01
CA LEU A 80 -10.26 -3.63 5.38
C LEU A 80 -8.90 -2.89 5.45
N ALA A 81 -8.04 -3.05 4.46
CA ALA A 81 -6.79 -2.28 4.38
C ALA A 81 -7.07 -0.78 4.19
N VAL A 82 -8.06 -0.41 3.39
CA VAL A 82 -8.53 0.97 3.24
C VAL A 82 -9.05 1.51 4.56
N GLN A 83 -9.84 0.73 5.30
CA GLN A 83 -10.37 1.12 6.59
C GLN A 83 -9.25 1.34 7.62
N ASP A 84 -8.20 0.53 7.64
CA ASP A 84 -7.03 0.73 8.51
C ASP A 84 -6.38 2.09 8.26
N MET A 85 -6.23 2.49 7.00
CA MET A 85 -5.65 3.78 6.63
C MET A 85 -6.55 4.96 7.04
N VAL A 86 -7.86 4.80 6.93
CA VAL A 86 -8.84 5.80 7.39
C VAL A 86 -8.80 5.93 8.91
N GLU A 87 -8.68 4.82 9.64
CA GLU A 87 -8.53 4.82 11.10
C GLU A 87 -7.19 5.43 11.54
N LEU A 88 -6.10 5.16 10.81
CA LEU A 88 -4.80 5.80 11.03
C LEU A 88 -4.89 7.32 10.84
N LEU A 89 -5.55 7.79 9.78
CA LEU A 89 -5.77 9.22 9.53
C LEU A 89 -6.52 9.89 10.70
N ALA A 90 -7.57 9.23 11.19
CA ALA A 90 -8.34 9.70 12.34
C ALA A 90 -7.50 9.72 13.64
N HIS A 91 -6.70 8.68 13.89
CA HIS A 91 -5.77 8.60 15.02
C HIS A 91 -4.76 9.76 15.01
N LEU A 92 -4.27 10.14 13.83
CA LEU A 92 -3.38 11.27 13.64
C LEU A 92 -4.08 12.64 13.79
N ASN A 93 -5.39 12.66 14.08
CA ASN A 93 -6.22 13.87 14.16
C ASN A 93 -6.16 14.72 12.88
N ARG A 94 -6.19 14.06 11.72
CA ARG A 94 -6.13 14.72 10.40
C ARG A 94 -7.41 14.46 9.62
N ALA A 95 -7.88 15.50 8.92
CA ALA A 95 -9.05 15.38 8.04
C ALA A 95 -8.69 14.71 6.70
N SER A 96 -7.49 14.98 6.18
CA SER A 96 -7.04 14.51 4.86
C SER A 96 -5.52 14.41 4.79
N ALA A 97 -5.02 13.67 3.79
CA ALA A 97 -3.60 13.49 3.52
C ALA A 97 -3.31 13.43 2.01
N VAL A 98 -2.04 13.59 1.66
CA VAL A 98 -1.51 13.10 0.39
C VAL A 98 -1.24 11.61 0.55
N TRP A 99 -1.72 10.78 -0.38
CA TRP A 99 -1.57 9.33 -0.36
C TRP A 99 -0.61 8.88 -1.46
N VAL A 100 0.40 8.12 -1.09
CA VAL A 100 1.37 7.55 -2.03
C VAL A 100 1.33 6.05 -1.89
N GLY A 101 0.99 5.33 -2.96
CA GLY A 101 0.93 3.87 -2.98
C GLY A 101 1.97 3.27 -3.91
N HIS A 102 2.54 2.14 -3.51
CA HIS A 102 3.40 1.31 -4.34
C HIS A 102 2.89 -0.12 -4.35
N ASP A 103 2.87 -0.78 -5.52
CA ASP A 103 2.43 -2.16 -5.69
C ASP A 103 1.07 -2.41 -5.01
N TRP A 104 0.92 -3.32 -4.03
CA TRP A 104 -0.32 -3.54 -3.27
C TRP A 104 -0.80 -2.32 -2.46
N GLY A 105 0.06 -1.37 -2.17
CA GLY A 105 -0.32 -0.09 -1.60
C GLY A 105 -1.06 0.83 -2.58
N SER A 106 -0.86 0.65 -3.89
CA SER A 106 -1.53 1.45 -4.92
C SER A 106 -3.06 1.26 -4.94
N PRO A 107 -3.62 0.04 -4.93
CA PRO A 107 -5.05 -0.19 -4.78
C PRO A 107 -5.66 0.48 -3.56
N VAL A 108 -4.95 0.47 -2.43
CA VAL A 108 -5.41 1.13 -1.19
C VAL A 108 -5.49 2.64 -1.40
N ALA A 109 -4.42 3.26 -1.91
CA ALA A 109 -4.39 4.70 -2.19
C ALA A 109 -5.46 5.13 -3.22
N TRP A 110 -5.63 4.35 -4.30
CA TRP A 110 -6.69 4.58 -5.30
C TRP A 110 -8.09 4.45 -4.71
N SER A 111 -8.33 3.45 -3.86
CA SER A 111 -9.62 3.25 -3.20
C SER A 111 -9.96 4.41 -2.26
N ILE A 112 -8.97 4.95 -1.54
CA ILE A 112 -9.17 6.13 -0.71
C ILE A 112 -9.57 7.33 -1.58
N ALA A 113 -8.86 7.59 -2.67
CA ALA A 113 -9.18 8.69 -3.58
C ALA A 113 -10.58 8.56 -4.20
N ALA A 114 -11.01 7.34 -4.53
CA ALA A 114 -12.29 7.08 -5.18
C ALA A 114 -13.48 7.08 -4.20
N HIS A 115 -13.31 6.52 -2.99
CA HIS A 115 -14.42 6.27 -2.06
C HIS A 115 -14.41 7.17 -0.82
N HIS A 116 -13.29 7.85 -0.55
CA HIS A 116 -13.13 8.80 0.54
C HIS A 116 -12.46 10.10 0.04
N PRO A 117 -13.04 10.77 -0.98
CA PRO A 117 -12.41 11.94 -1.60
C PRO A 117 -12.22 13.10 -0.62
N ASP A 118 -13.03 13.17 0.43
CA ASP A 118 -12.89 14.11 1.55
C ASP A 118 -11.60 13.90 2.36
N LYS A 119 -11.01 12.70 2.30
CA LYS A 119 -9.77 12.31 2.99
C LYS A 119 -8.54 12.33 2.09
N CYS A 120 -8.69 12.69 0.84
CA CYS A 120 -7.62 12.67 -0.17
C CYS A 120 -7.34 14.07 -0.70
N LEU A 121 -6.22 14.66 -0.31
CA LEU A 121 -5.72 15.91 -0.89
C LEU A 121 -5.11 15.71 -2.28
N ALA A 122 -4.37 14.62 -2.42
CA ALA A 122 -3.75 14.17 -3.66
C ALA A 122 -3.39 12.69 -3.55
N VAL A 123 -3.25 12.03 -4.70
CA VAL A 123 -2.82 10.64 -4.79
C VAL A 123 -1.69 10.50 -5.80
N ALA A 124 -0.66 9.74 -5.44
CA ALA A 124 0.39 9.30 -6.35
C ALA A 124 0.56 7.79 -6.23
N ASN A 125 0.71 7.12 -7.36
CA ASN A 125 0.86 5.67 -7.37
C ASN A 125 2.00 5.24 -8.28
N LEU A 126 2.70 4.19 -7.83
CA LEU A 126 3.80 3.57 -8.53
C LEU A 126 3.43 2.12 -8.85
N CYS A 127 3.75 1.69 -10.05
CA CYS A 127 3.58 0.34 -10.60
C CYS A 127 2.14 -0.05 -10.99
N VAL A 128 1.11 0.27 -10.20
CA VAL A 128 -0.27 -0.21 -10.45
C VAL A 128 -1.20 0.96 -10.82
N PRO A 129 -1.64 1.05 -12.09
CA PRO A 129 -2.57 2.07 -12.53
C PRO A 129 -4.00 1.82 -12.01
N TYR A 130 -4.81 2.87 -11.91
CA TYR A 130 -6.18 2.82 -11.37
C TYR A 130 -7.08 1.76 -12.03
N ALA A 131 -7.02 1.63 -13.35
CA ALA A 131 -7.92 0.73 -14.08
C ALA A 131 -7.46 -0.75 -14.09
N ALA A 132 -6.22 -1.07 -13.74
CA ALA A 132 -5.66 -2.42 -13.91
C ALA A 132 -6.38 -3.49 -13.07
N LEU A 133 -6.82 -3.13 -11.88
CA LEU A 133 -7.46 -4.08 -10.95
C LEU A 133 -8.88 -4.48 -11.36
N ALA A 134 -9.61 -3.60 -12.03
CA ALA A 134 -10.98 -3.88 -12.45
C ALA A 134 -11.06 -4.87 -13.64
N GLN A 135 -9.98 -5.03 -14.38
CA GLN A 135 -9.94 -5.81 -15.62
C GLN A 135 -9.14 -7.11 -15.49
N GLY A 136 -8.52 -7.34 -14.35
CA GLY A 136 -7.77 -8.56 -14.05
C GLY A 136 -6.37 -8.63 -14.68
N LEU A 137 -5.65 -9.70 -14.34
CA LEU A 137 -4.26 -9.91 -14.76
C LEU A 137 -4.13 -10.10 -16.28
N ASP A 138 -5.04 -10.80 -16.91
CA ASP A 138 -5.01 -11.07 -18.35
C ASP A 138 -5.05 -9.76 -19.15
N PHE A 139 -5.85 -8.78 -18.73
CA PHE A 139 -5.85 -7.47 -19.36
C PHE A 139 -4.49 -6.77 -19.25
N VAL A 140 -3.80 -6.90 -18.12
CA VAL A 140 -2.47 -6.30 -17.93
C VAL A 140 -1.45 -6.99 -18.84
N ILE A 141 -1.49 -8.32 -18.91
CA ILE A 141 -0.61 -9.12 -19.78
C ILE A 141 -0.79 -8.73 -21.24
N ASP A 142 -2.05 -8.60 -21.71
CA ASP A 142 -2.37 -8.23 -23.10
C ASP A 142 -1.89 -6.82 -23.48
N LYS A 143 -1.61 -5.95 -22.52
CA LYS A 143 -1.12 -4.57 -22.73
C LYS A 143 0.40 -4.44 -22.68
N VAL A 144 1.10 -5.53 -22.41
CA VAL A 144 2.56 -5.53 -22.41
C VAL A 144 3.07 -5.70 -23.85
N ASP A 145 3.60 -4.60 -24.41
CA ASP A 145 4.11 -4.60 -25.80
C ASP A 145 5.35 -5.49 -25.99
N ARG A 146 6.05 -5.84 -24.93
CA ARG A 146 7.30 -6.59 -24.99
C ARG A 146 7.52 -7.46 -23.77
N ASN A 147 7.66 -8.75 -23.98
CA ASN A 147 8.22 -9.68 -23.01
C ASN A 147 9.73 -9.49 -22.89
N ILE A 148 10.23 -9.32 -21.66
CA ILE A 148 11.66 -9.22 -21.37
C ILE A 148 12.28 -10.59 -21.03
N TYR A 149 11.45 -11.62 -20.86
CA TYR A 149 11.86 -13.00 -20.58
C TYR A 149 11.64 -13.91 -21.80
N PRO A 150 12.46 -14.98 -21.97
CA PRO A 150 12.27 -15.96 -23.02
C PRO A 150 10.89 -16.63 -22.92
N GLU A 151 10.09 -16.58 -23.98
CA GLU A 151 8.73 -17.14 -24.03
C GLU A 151 8.69 -18.65 -23.76
N ALA A 152 9.73 -19.39 -24.20
CA ALA A 152 9.82 -20.84 -24.00
C ALA A 152 9.96 -21.24 -22.51
N GLU A 153 10.54 -20.36 -21.69
CA GLU A 153 10.75 -20.61 -20.25
C GLU A 153 9.69 -19.92 -19.39
N TYR A 154 9.20 -18.78 -19.86
CA TYR A 154 8.26 -17.91 -19.14
C TYR A 154 7.13 -17.48 -20.08
N PRO A 155 6.13 -18.35 -20.35
CA PRO A 155 5.06 -18.03 -21.30
C PRO A 155 4.21 -16.81 -20.91
N ALA A 156 4.11 -16.50 -19.62
CA ALA A 156 3.49 -15.25 -19.14
C ALA A 156 4.51 -14.11 -18.94
N GLY A 157 5.77 -14.28 -19.37
CA GLY A 157 6.83 -13.28 -19.29
C GLY A 157 7.06 -12.79 -17.88
N GLN A 158 7.19 -11.46 -17.71
CA GLN A 158 7.39 -10.83 -16.41
C GLN A 158 6.22 -11.00 -15.43
N TRP A 159 5.09 -11.53 -15.86
CA TRP A 159 3.89 -11.77 -15.05
C TRP A 159 3.78 -13.22 -14.56
N GLU A 160 4.72 -14.11 -14.92
CA GLU A 160 4.70 -15.52 -14.56
C GLU A 160 4.53 -15.76 -13.05
N TYR A 161 5.21 -14.96 -12.23
CA TYR A 161 5.09 -15.06 -10.77
C TYR A 161 3.67 -14.78 -10.26
N MET A 162 2.93 -13.88 -10.89
CA MET A 162 1.55 -13.57 -10.50
C MET A 162 0.60 -14.72 -10.87
N ARG A 163 0.78 -15.35 -12.04
CA ARG A 163 0.02 -16.55 -12.43
C ARG A 163 0.31 -17.71 -11.48
N PHE A 164 1.57 -17.93 -11.16
CA PHE A 164 1.98 -18.96 -10.20
C PHE A 164 1.27 -18.79 -8.85
N TYR A 165 1.18 -17.58 -8.34
CA TYR A 165 0.46 -17.32 -7.09
C TYR A 165 -1.06 -17.52 -7.23
N GLN A 166 -1.66 -17.06 -8.31
CA GLN A 166 -3.11 -17.25 -8.55
C GLN A 166 -3.48 -18.74 -8.60
N GLU A 167 -2.75 -19.54 -9.35
CA GLU A 167 -3.02 -20.96 -9.48
C GLU A 167 -2.88 -21.71 -8.15
N ARG A 168 -1.85 -21.40 -7.39
CA ARG A 168 -1.55 -22.07 -6.13
C ARG A 168 -2.55 -21.74 -5.02
N PHE A 169 -3.04 -20.53 -4.97
CA PHE A 169 -4.01 -20.10 -3.96
C PHE A 169 -5.46 -20.40 -4.37
N SER A 170 -5.77 -20.55 -5.65
CA SER A 170 -7.09 -20.99 -6.11
C SER A 170 -7.33 -22.46 -5.81
N SER A 171 -6.31 -23.30 -5.89
CA SER A 171 -6.41 -24.74 -5.62
C SER A 171 -6.45 -25.09 -4.12
N ALA A 172 -6.11 -24.16 -3.23
CA ALA A 172 -6.17 -24.39 -1.76
C ALA A 172 -7.57 -24.18 -1.16
N ASN A 173 -8.54 -23.69 -1.95
CA ASN A 173 -9.93 -23.41 -1.52
C ASN A 173 -10.96 -24.34 -2.18
N GLY A 174 -10.56 -25.49 -2.75
CA GLY A 174 -11.40 -26.55 -3.31
C GLY A 174 -11.55 -27.72 -2.37
#